data_f9827964ff04f563bca7f5c3cc03a5df
#
_entry.id   f9827964ff04f563bca7f5c3cc03a5df
#
_cell.length_a   1.000
_cell.length_b   1.000
_cell.length_c   1.000
_cell.angle_alpha   90.00
_cell.angle_beta   90.00
_cell.angle_gamma   90.00
#
_symmetry.space_group_name_H-M   'P 1'
#
loop_
_entity.id
_entity.type
_entity.pdbx_description
1 polymer ?
#
loop_
_entity_poly.entity_id
_entity_poly.type
_entity_poly.pdbx_seq_one_letter_code
_entity_poly.pdbx_strand_id
1 'polypeptide(L)'
;MRRLPELRSSYVVNAEAWDWSLRVLDHVDVHASDYAESVRFYETVLAALEIPRVSEGNDWTCFTNLNVADRQPPTQNLHLCFYARQKEQVDAFHGAGVGAGFRSNGEPGYRDYAPGYYAAYLFDPDGNNVEALYRDIGNVGHDASATLK
;
A
#
# COMPACT_ATOMS: atom_id res chain seq x y z
N MET A 1 -17.83 10.63 -34.76
CA MET A 1 -17.75 9.53 -33.81
C MET A 1 -16.28 9.12 -33.70
N ARG A 2 -15.54 9.63 -32.69
CA ARG A 2 -14.12 9.28 -32.50
C ARG A 2 -14.09 7.92 -31.81
N ARG A 3 -13.49 6.90 -32.44
CA ARG A 3 -13.15 5.64 -31.79
C ARG A 3 -12.17 5.95 -30.66
N LEU A 4 -12.55 5.54 -29.45
CA LEU A 4 -11.59 5.51 -28.35
C LEU A 4 -10.42 4.63 -28.76
N PRO A 5 -9.14 5.01 -28.44
CA PRO A 5 -8.02 4.15 -28.73
C PRO A 5 -8.22 2.83 -27.99
N GLU A 6 -8.09 1.73 -28.70
CA GLU A 6 -8.03 0.40 -28.11
C GLU A 6 -6.91 0.44 -27.06
N LEU A 7 -7.28 0.32 -25.80
CA LEU A 7 -6.33 0.11 -24.73
C LEU A 7 -5.52 -1.14 -25.11
N ARG A 8 -4.28 -0.94 -25.50
CA ARG A 8 -3.36 -2.04 -25.69
C ARG A 8 -3.22 -2.69 -24.32
N SER A 9 -3.92 -3.80 -24.13
CA SER A 9 -3.72 -4.71 -23.02
C SER A 9 -2.31 -5.31 -23.15
N SER A 10 -1.30 -4.50 -22.80
CA SER A 10 0.09 -4.99 -22.75
C SER A 10 0.42 -5.61 -21.39
N TYR A 11 -0.54 -5.63 -20.48
CA TYR A 11 -0.41 -6.34 -19.21
C TYR A 11 -1.03 -7.73 -19.36
N VAL A 12 -0.32 -8.62 -20.02
CA VAL A 12 -0.53 -10.05 -19.80
C VAL A 12 -0.01 -10.32 -18.40
N VAL A 13 -0.88 -10.17 -17.40
CA VAL A 13 -0.60 -10.74 -16.09
C VAL A 13 -0.65 -12.24 -16.29
N ASN A 14 0.51 -12.87 -16.44
CA ASN A 14 0.59 -14.31 -16.33
C ASN A 14 0.35 -14.68 -14.87
N ALA A 15 -0.92 -14.86 -14.50
CA ALA A 15 -1.33 -15.18 -13.14
C ALA A 15 -0.69 -16.51 -12.66
N GLU A 16 -0.32 -17.39 -13.59
CA GLU A 16 0.38 -18.64 -13.30
C GLU A 16 1.85 -18.43 -12.89
N ALA A 17 2.45 -17.30 -13.31
CA ALA A 17 3.83 -16.95 -12.95
C ALA A 17 3.91 -16.17 -11.62
N TRP A 18 2.76 -15.81 -11.03
CA TRP A 18 2.72 -15.02 -9.82
C TRP A 18 2.76 -15.91 -8.59
N ASP A 19 3.92 -16.02 -7.98
CA ASP A 19 4.12 -16.80 -6.76
C ASP A 19 4.03 -15.88 -5.51
N TRP A 20 2.87 -15.90 -4.87
CA TRP A 20 2.60 -15.12 -3.65
C TRP A 20 3.34 -15.64 -2.41
N SER A 21 3.90 -16.85 -2.46
CA SER A 21 4.70 -17.41 -1.38
C SER A 21 6.14 -16.89 -1.41
N LEU A 22 6.57 -16.36 -2.55
CA LEU A 22 7.92 -15.85 -2.73
C LEU A 22 8.06 -14.48 -2.04
N ARG A 23 8.91 -14.42 -1.04
CA ARG A 23 9.28 -13.16 -0.38
C ARG A 23 10.31 -12.44 -1.24
N VAL A 24 9.89 -11.33 -1.86
CA VAL A 24 10.74 -10.54 -2.76
C VAL A 24 11.52 -9.47 -1.99
N LEU A 25 10.87 -8.83 -1.02
CA LEU A 25 11.47 -7.79 -0.17
C LEU A 25 11.51 -8.26 1.27
N ASP A 26 12.62 -8.01 1.96
CA ASP A 26 12.71 -8.16 3.41
C ASP A 26 12.11 -6.93 4.09
N HIS A 27 12.67 -5.76 3.86
CA HIS A 27 12.17 -4.51 4.40
C HIS A 27 12.40 -3.32 3.44
N VAL A 28 11.67 -2.25 3.71
CA VAL A 28 11.80 -0.96 3.02
C VAL A 28 11.99 0.13 4.07
N ASP A 29 12.94 1.02 3.85
CA ASP A 29 13.14 2.22 4.66
C ASP A 29 12.62 3.45 3.92
N VAL A 30 11.76 4.20 4.60
CA VAL A 30 11.28 5.52 4.17
C VAL A 30 11.92 6.57 5.06
N HIS A 31 12.66 7.48 4.46
CA HIS A 31 13.23 8.63 5.15
C HIS A 31 12.21 9.76 5.21
N ALA A 32 12.02 10.34 6.37
CA ALA A 32 11.01 11.37 6.61
C ALA A 32 11.65 12.73 6.88
N SER A 33 11.09 13.78 6.27
CA SER A 33 11.47 15.16 6.57
C SER A 33 10.89 15.63 7.90
N ASP A 34 9.66 15.21 8.21
CA ASP A 34 9.01 15.33 9.51
C ASP A 34 8.70 13.93 10.04
N TYR A 35 9.60 13.43 10.88
CA TYR A 35 9.52 12.07 11.40
C TYR A 35 8.23 11.82 12.20
N ALA A 36 7.88 12.73 13.09
CA ALA A 36 6.71 12.56 13.94
C ALA A 36 5.41 12.52 13.12
N GLU A 37 5.30 13.37 12.11
CA GLU A 37 4.14 13.41 11.23
C GLU A 37 4.08 12.18 10.32
N SER A 38 5.22 11.72 9.83
CA SER A 38 5.30 10.49 9.01
C SER A 38 4.96 9.24 9.82
N VAL A 39 5.45 9.14 11.05
CA VAL A 39 5.05 8.04 11.96
C VAL A 39 3.54 8.09 12.22
N ARG A 40 2.98 9.28 12.49
CA ARG A 40 1.52 9.45 12.67
C ARG A 40 0.74 8.99 11.44
N PHE A 41 1.21 9.33 10.23
CA PHE A 41 0.60 8.90 8.99
C PHE A 41 0.59 7.38 8.86
N TYR A 42 1.77 6.76 8.88
CA TYR A 42 1.88 5.31 8.67
C TYR A 42 1.18 4.51 9.76
N GLU A 43 1.27 4.93 11.02
CA GLU A 43 0.54 4.28 12.11
C GLU A 43 -0.97 4.32 11.91
N THR A 44 -1.50 5.47 11.49
CA THR A 44 -2.94 5.66 11.24
C THR A 44 -3.45 4.76 10.11
N VAL A 45 -2.76 4.77 8.98
CA VAL A 45 -3.27 4.07 7.78
C VAL A 45 -2.96 2.58 7.79
N LEU A 46 -1.81 2.18 8.35
CA LEU A 46 -1.44 0.78 8.43
C LEU A 46 -2.24 0.01 9.49
N ALA A 47 -2.73 0.68 10.53
CA ALA A 47 -3.65 0.07 11.48
C ALA A 47 -4.93 -0.44 10.81
N ALA A 48 -5.43 0.26 9.80
CA ALA A 48 -6.59 -0.16 9.01
C ALA A 48 -6.32 -1.44 8.20
N LEU A 49 -5.06 -1.72 7.89
CA LEU A 49 -4.59 -2.92 7.21
C LEU A 49 -4.12 -4.01 8.19
N GLU A 50 -4.28 -3.77 9.49
CA GLU A 50 -3.79 -4.67 10.57
C GLU A 50 -2.28 -4.91 10.51
N ILE A 51 -1.53 -3.89 10.07
CA ILE A 51 -0.07 -3.88 10.08
C ILE A 51 0.39 -3.10 11.32
N PRO A 52 0.88 -3.78 12.37
CA PRO A 52 1.21 -3.12 13.63
C PRO A 52 2.60 -2.49 13.62
N ARG A 53 2.78 -1.48 14.48
CA ARG A 53 4.11 -1.09 14.95
C ARG A 53 4.70 -2.27 15.74
N VAL A 54 5.92 -2.67 15.42
CA VAL A 54 6.57 -3.83 16.04
C VAL A 54 7.82 -3.47 16.82
N SER A 55 8.49 -2.37 16.46
CA SER A 55 9.68 -1.89 17.17
C SER A 55 9.96 -0.42 16.83
N GLU A 56 10.77 0.21 17.66
CA GLU A 56 11.17 1.61 17.47
C GLU A 56 12.52 1.89 18.13
N GLY A 57 13.22 2.89 17.66
CA GLY A 57 14.40 3.50 18.26
C GLY A 57 14.21 4.98 18.45
N ASN A 58 15.29 5.72 18.67
CA ASN A 58 15.23 7.16 18.88
C ASN A 58 14.83 7.92 17.61
N ASP A 59 15.16 7.40 16.45
CA ASP A 59 15.05 8.06 15.15
C ASP A 59 14.47 7.15 14.06
N TRP A 60 13.82 6.06 14.44
CA TRP A 60 13.13 5.15 13.53
C TRP A 60 11.98 4.41 14.22
N THR A 61 10.98 4.07 13.42
CA THR A 61 9.82 3.24 13.82
C THR A 61 9.59 2.18 12.75
N CYS A 62 9.38 0.95 13.17
CA CYS A 62 9.17 -0.20 12.30
C CYS A 62 7.72 -0.68 12.36
N PHE A 63 7.10 -0.77 11.19
CA PHE A 63 5.79 -1.37 10.97
C PHE A 63 5.98 -2.67 10.18
N THR A 64 6.21 -3.76 10.90
CA THR A 64 6.53 -5.08 10.30
C THR A 64 7.80 -5.01 9.44
N ASN A 65 7.68 -4.78 8.13
CA ASN A 65 8.80 -4.68 7.19
C ASN A 65 8.94 -3.29 6.54
N LEU A 66 8.21 -2.30 7.03
CA LEU A 66 8.37 -0.89 6.68
C LEU A 66 9.01 -0.14 7.84
N ASN A 67 10.15 0.48 7.62
CA ASN A 67 10.78 1.40 8.54
C ASN A 67 10.51 2.84 8.12
N VAL A 68 10.14 3.69 9.07
CA VAL A 68 10.11 5.14 8.92
C VAL A 68 11.24 5.70 9.76
N ALA A 69 12.14 6.43 9.15
CA ALA A 69 13.35 6.94 9.81
C ALA A 69 13.53 8.45 9.63
N ASP A 70 14.01 9.09 10.69
CA ASP A 70 14.43 10.50 10.66
C ASP A 70 15.78 10.60 9.96
N ARG A 71 15.75 10.72 8.65
CA ARG A 71 16.94 10.79 7.79
C ARG A 71 16.77 11.83 6.70
N GLN A 72 17.88 12.40 6.27
CA GLN A 72 17.91 13.36 5.18
C GLN A 72 18.87 12.88 4.07
N PRO A 73 18.54 13.13 2.80
CA PRO A 73 17.29 13.73 2.32
C PRO A 73 16.08 12.80 2.49
N PRO A 74 14.85 13.34 2.55
CA PRO A 74 13.66 12.51 2.66
C PRO A 74 13.45 11.69 1.39
N THR A 75 12.80 10.56 1.54
CA THR A 75 12.34 9.74 0.41
C THR A 75 11.27 10.51 -0.37
N GLN A 76 11.44 10.62 -1.68
CA GLN A 76 10.52 11.28 -2.59
C GLN A 76 10.29 10.44 -3.84
N ASN A 77 9.20 10.70 -4.55
CA ASN A 77 8.80 9.97 -5.77
C ASN A 77 8.65 8.45 -5.57
N LEU A 78 8.38 8.03 -4.35
CA LEU A 78 8.13 6.64 -4.03
C LEU A 78 6.65 6.33 -4.23
N HIS A 79 6.36 5.14 -4.76
CA HIS A 79 5.04 4.52 -4.75
C HIS A 79 5.12 3.23 -3.92
N LEU A 80 4.44 3.22 -2.78
CA LEU A 80 4.27 2.04 -1.94
C LEU A 80 2.86 1.52 -2.08
N CYS A 81 2.72 0.23 -2.38
CA CYS A 81 1.43 -0.44 -2.42
C CYS A 81 1.40 -1.52 -1.34
N PHE A 82 0.48 -1.35 -0.40
CA PHE A 82 0.23 -2.31 0.67
C PHE A 82 -0.89 -3.26 0.27
N TYR A 83 -0.70 -4.52 0.55
CA TYR A 83 -1.72 -5.53 0.33
C TYR A 83 -2.82 -5.45 1.39
N ALA A 84 -4.08 -5.39 0.94
CA ALA A 84 -5.25 -5.52 1.78
C ALA A 84 -5.89 -6.91 1.59
N ARG A 85 -6.31 -7.53 2.67
CA ARG A 85 -6.93 -8.85 2.65
C ARG A 85 -8.42 -8.81 2.30
N GLN A 86 -9.03 -7.64 2.44
CA GLN A 86 -10.44 -7.40 2.19
C GLN A 86 -10.62 -6.01 1.60
N LYS A 87 -11.67 -5.85 0.84
CA LYS A 87 -12.07 -4.57 0.24
C LYS A 87 -12.33 -3.49 1.30
N GLU A 88 -12.95 -3.87 2.39
CA GLU A 88 -13.27 -2.98 3.51
C GLU A 88 -12.02 -2.40 4.18
N GLN A 89 -10.89 -3.09 4.14
CA GLN A 89 -9.61 -2.55 4.63
C GLN A 89 -9.09 -1.43 3.74
N VAL A 90 -9.32 -1.48 2.42
CA VAL A 90 -8.98 -0.39 1.50
C VAL A 90 -9.82 0.85 1.82
N ASP A 91 -11.12 0.67 2.06
CA ASP A 91 -12.00 1.76 2.46
C ASP A 91 -11.58 2.37 3.80
N ALA A 92 -11.26 1.53 4.78
CA ALA A 92 -10.82 1.95 6.11
C ALA A 92 -9.45 2.66 6.07
N PHE A 93 -8.50 2.19 5.25
CA PHE A 93 -7.20 2.83 5.03
C PHE A 93 -7.38 4.28 4.56
N HIS A 94 -8.19 4.48 3.53
CA HIS A 94 -8.42 5.81 2.99
C HIS A 94 -9.19 6.70 3.98
N GLY A 95 -10.27 6.18 4.56
CA GLY A 95 -11.09 6.91 5.53
C GLY A 95 -10.30 7.33 6.77
N ALA A 96 -9.44 6.46 7.30
CA ALA A 96 -8.57 6.78 8.43
C ALA A 96 -7.56 7.88 8.09
N GLY A 97 -6.93 7.81 6.91
CA GLY A 97 -5.97 8.81 6.48
C GLY A 97 -6.61 10.19 6.28
N VAL A 98 -7.71 10.25 5.53
CA VAL A 98 -8.45 11.51 5.30
C VAL A 98 -9.03 12.04 6.60
N GLY A 99 -9.60 11.17 7.46
CA GLY A 99 -10.13 11.56 8.76
C GLY A 99 -9.07 12.13 9.71
N ALA A 100 -7.82 11.72 9.56
CA ALA A 100 -6.67 12.25 10.31
C ALA A 100 -6.06 13.53 9.68
N GLY A 101 -6.62 14.02 8.58
CA GLY A 101 -6.20 15.23 7.89
C GLY A 101 -5.14 15.03 6.81
N PHE A 102 -4.84 13.80 6.42
CA PHE A 102 -3.93 13.51 5.32
C PHE A 102 -4.61 13.65 3.97
N ARG A 103 -3.81 13.93 2.95
CA ARG A 103 -4.31 14.24 1.61
C ARG A 103 -4.59 12.99 0.80
N SER A 104 -5.81 12.91 0.25
CA SER A 104 -6.18 11.87 -0.70
C SER A 104 -5.44 12.05 -2.04
N ASN A 105 -5.04 10.93 -2.62
CA ASN A 105 -4.53 10.83 -3.99
C ASN A 105 -5.42 9.92 -4.86
N GLY A 106 -6.56 9.50 -4.36
CA GLY A 106 -7.55 8.69 -5.06
C GLY A 106 -8.45 7.93 -4.10
N GLU A 107 -9.75 8.14 -4.21
CA GLU A 107 -10.75 7.47 -3.38
C GLU A 107 -10.80 5.97 -3.64
N PRO A 108 -11.32 5.16 -2.68
CA PRO A 108 -11.52 3.73 -2.89
C PRO A 108 -12.38 3.45 -4.12
N GLY A 109 -11.96 2.48 -4.91
CA GLY A 109 -12.69 2.07 -6.10
C GLY A 109 -11.91 1.10 -6.97
N TYR A 110 -12.63 0.50 -7.92
CA TYR A 110 -12.02 -0.35 -8.94
C TYR A 110 -11.21 0.47 -9.92
N ARG A 111 -10.10 -0.11 -10.39
CA ARG A 111 -9.19 0.47 -11.38
C ARG A 111 -9.02 -0.49 -12.56
N ASP A 112 -8.88 0.08 -13.76
CA ASP A 112 -8.72 -0.69 -15.00
C ASP A 112 -7.28 -1.19 -15.24
N TYR A 113 -6.49 -1.29 -14.18
CA TYR A 113 -5.09 -1.76 -14.28
C TYR A 113 -5.01 -3.28 -14.43
N ALA A 114 -5.92 -3.99 -13.75
CA ALA A 114 -6.05 -5.44 -13.81
C ALA A 114 -7.46 -5.85 -13.33
N PRO A 115 -7.93 -7.05 -13.68
CA PRO A 115 -9.18 -7.58 -13.14
C PRO A 115 -9.20 -7.57 -11.61
N GLY A 116 -10.30 -7.08 -11.02
CA GLY A 116 -10.49 -7.06 -9.58
C GLY A 116 -9.55 -6.14 -8.80
N TYR A 117 -8.93 -5.16 -9.44
CA TYR A 117 -8.04 -4.21 -8.80
C TYR A 117 -8.84 -3.15 -8.05
N TYR A 118 -9.02 -3.33 -6.74
CA TYR A 118 -9.71 -2.38 -5.87
C TYR A 118 -8.72 -1.68 -4.95
N ALA A 119 -8.57 -0.38 -5.11
CA ALA A 119 -7.51 0.38 -4.45
C ALA A 119 -7.94 1.78 -4.03
N ALA A 120 -7.19 2.34 -3.08
CA ALA A 120 -7.23 3.73 -2.66
C ALA A 120 -5.82 4.26 -2.46
N TYR A 121 -5.68 5.57 -2.54
CA TYR A 121 -4.39 6.26 -2.55
C TYR A 121 -4.40 7.45 -1.61
N LEU A 122 -3.29 7.62 -0.90
CA LEU A 122 -3.00 8.77 -0.06
C LEU A 122 -1.61 9.31 -0.39
N PHE A 123 -1.37 10.58 -0.08
CA PHE A 123 -0.01 11.10 0.01
C PHE A 123 0.50 10.97 1.44
N ASP A 124 1.72 10.47 1.60
CA ASP A 124 2.40 10.62 2.86
C ASP A 124 2.84 12.09 3.09
N PRO A 125 3.35 12.47 4.27
CA PRO A 125 3.75 13.86 4.53
C PRO A 125 4.82 14.42 3.59
N ASP A 126 5.65 13.57 2.99
CA ASP A 126 6.68 13.95 2.01
C ASP A 126 6.18 13.89 0.55
N GLY A 127 4.90 13.57 0.34
CA GLY A 127 4.26 13.54 -0.97
C GLY A 127 4.44 12.23 -1.74
N ASN A 128 4.90 11.16 -1.10
CA ASN A 128 4.95 9.85 -1.70
C ASN A 128 3.55 9.27 -1.87
N ASN A 129 3.35 8.51 -2.95
CA ASN A 129 2.10 7.83 -3.23
C ASN A 129 2.01 6.54 -2.44
N VAL A 130 1.06 6.47 -1.51
CA VAL A 130 0.80 5.29 -0.68
C VAL A 130 -0.54 4.71 -1.04
N GLU A 131 -0.54 3.45 -1.44
CA GLU A 131 -1.68 2.71 -1.94
C GLU A 131 -2.04 1.56 -1.00
N ALA A 132 -3.33 1.29 -0.84
CA ALA A 132 -3.83 0.03 -0.34
C ALA A 132 -4.58 -0.67 -1.47
N LEU A 133 -4.27 -1.93 -1.72
CA LEU A 133 -4.81 -2.72 -2.82
C LEU A 133 -5.41 -4.04 -2.33
N TYR A 134 -6.66 -4.27 -2.68
CA TYR A 134 -7.30 -5.57 -2.61
C TYR A 134 -7.49 -6.14 -4.02
N ARG A 135 -7.07 -7.39 -4.22
CA ARG A 135 -7.30 -8.10 -5.50
C ARG A 135 -8.54 -8.95 -5.40
N ASP A 136 -9.64 -8.46 -5.98
CA ASP A 136 -10.93 -9.13 -6.03
C ASP A 136 -10.98 -10.13 -7.18
N ILE A 137 -10.18 -11.20 -7.08
CA ILE A 137 -10.03 -12.22 -8.12
C ILE A 137 -10.61 -13.58 -7.70
N GLY A 138 -11.59 -13.56 -6.76
CA GLY A 138 -12.12 -14.77 -6.16
C GLY A 138 -11.09 -15.46 -5.25
N ASN A 139 -11.38 -16.70 -4.83
CA ASN A 139 -10.52 -17.44 -3.90
C ASN A 139 -9.18 -17.92 -4.48
N VAL A 140 -8.75 -17.38 -5.60
CA VAL A 140 -7.48 -17.74 -6.22
C VAL A 140 -6.38 -16.88 -5.57
N GLY A 141 -5.68 -17.44 -4.61
CA GLY A 141 -4.42 -16.90 -4.12
C GLY A 141 -4.47 -16.08 -2.82
N HIS A 142 -5.62 -15.99 -2.13
CA HIS A 142 -5.67 -15.29 -0.83
C HIS A 142 -5.32 -16.17 0.38
N ASP A 143 -5.12 -17.45 0.19
CA ASP A 143 -4.77 -18.38 1.27
C ASP A 143 -3.26 -18.48 1.49
N ALA A 144 -2.63 -17.32 1.80
CA ALA A 144 -1.27 -17.31 2.32
C ALA A 144 -1.22 -17.73 3.82
N SER A 145 -2.36 -18.07 4.41
CA SER A 145 -2.42 -18.57 5.78
C SER A 145 -2.26 -20.10 5.86
N ALA A 146 -2.27 -20.79 4.74
CA ALA A 146 -2.04 -22.22 4.70
C ALA A 146 -0.53 -22.50 4.68
N THR A 147 -0.02 -22.86 5.83
CA THR A 147 1.19 -23.64 6.03
C THR A 147 2.48 -22.88 6.34
N LEU A 148 2.54 -22.30 7.52
CA LEU A 148 3.75 -22.44 8.33
C LEU A 148 3.48 -23.58 9.33
N LYS A 149 3.77 -24.79 8.93
CA LYS A 149 4.08 -25.91 9.82
C LYS A 149 5.56 -26.18 9.73
#